data_7df0e81f3b1d0dc45b37e875e9fac249
#
_entry.id   7df0e81f3b1d0dc45b37e875e9fac249
#
_cell.length_a   1.000
_cell.length_b   1.000
_cell.length_c   1.000
_cell.angle_alpha   90.00
_cell.angle_beta   90.00
_cell.angle_gamma   90.00
#
_symmetry.space_group_name_H-M   'P 1'
#
loop_
_entity.id
_entity.type
_entity.pdbx_description
1 polymer ?
#
loop_
_entity_poly.entity_id
_entity_poly.type
_entity_poly.pdbx_seq_one_letter_code
_entity_poly.pdbx_strand_id
1 'polypeptide(L)'
;PEDATLATGGGQRVVMVVAERIRVNDEEHAAFPLGLTPGAPVTTKQLEAALMRVAVEAEGSFPNVAATGTLDLIERRPPRLKTRESLPQETEFSHAELPTVEAVLAAVRDLDRSYVAVQGPPGSGKTFLGSQVIARLVAAGAKVGVVAQSHAVVENMLTACLERNLFPAERVMRAKGKSQLPDYPWVEASDKDLTLSLIHI
;
A
#
# COMPACT_ATOMS: atom_id res chain seq x y z
N PRO A 1 -29.30 14.18 6.98
CA PRO A 1 -28.57 15.42 7.23
C PRO A 1 -29.32 16.53 6.51
N GLU A 2 -29.95 17.40 7.31
CA GLU A 2 -30.63 18.59 6.79
C GLU A 2 -29.57 19.61 6.41
N ASP A 3 -29.68 20.16 5.21
CA ASP A 3 -28.82 21.21 4.69
C ASP A 3 -29.01 22.49 5.53
N ALA A 4 -28.04 22.79 6.36
CA ALA A 4 -27.96 24.07 7.04
C ALA A 4 -27.51 25.15 6.04
N THR A 5 -28.47 25.81 5.39
CA THR A 5 -28.24 26.97 4.55
C THR A 5 -27.92 28.18 5.43
N LEU A 6 -26.67 28.53 5.60
CA LEU A 6 -26.23 29.75 6.27
C LEU A 6 -26.31 30.94 5.33
N ALA A 7 -27.12 31.94 5.68
CA ALA A 7 -27.29 33.19 4.94
C ALA A 7 -25.95 33.94 4.80
N THR A 8 -25.61 34.33 3.57
CA THR A 8 -24.35 34.92 3.17
C THR A 8 -24.37 36.43 3.19
N GLY A 9 -23.52 37.03 4.03
CA GLY A 9 -22.92 38.32 3.74
C GLY A 9 -21.59 38.08 3.00
N GLY A 10 -21.36 38.77 1.89
CA GLY A 10 -20.35 38.48 0.88
C GLY A 10 -18.90 38.40 1.35
N GLY A 11 -18.48 37.26 1.74
CA GLY A 11 -17.10 36.84 1.99
C GLY A 11 -17.04 35.31 1.97
N GLN A 12 -16.01 34.77 1.32
CA GLN A 12 -15.79 33.31 1.26
C GLN A 12 -15.50 32.79 2.68
N ARG A 13 -16.45 32.10 3.30
CA ARG A 13 -16.27 31.48 4.60
C ARG A 13 -15.89 30.01 4.41
N VAL A 14 -14.80 29.60 5.04
CA VAL A 14 -14.45 28.19 5.17
C VAL A 14 -15.33 27.60 6.26
N VAL A 15 -16.18 26.66 5.92
CA VAL A 15 -17.05 25.93 6.86
C VAL A 15 -16.47 24.54 7.06
N MET A 16 -16.22 24.15 8.30
CA MET A 16 -15.87 22.79 8.66
C MET A 16 -17.13 22.09 9.21
N VAL A 17 -17.52 21.01 8.53
CA VAL A 17 -18.62 20.16 8.99
C VAL A 17 -18.02 19.04 9.83
N VAL A 18 -18.44 18.94 11.09
CA VAL A 18 -18.05 17.88 12.02
C VAL A 18 -19.23 16.94 12.21
N ALA A 19 -19.01 15.65 11.90
CA ALA A 19 -19.99 14.60 12.16
C ALA A 19 -19.55 13.78 13.37
N GLU A 20 -20.35 13.75 14.41
CA GLU A 20 -20.13 12.94 15.61
C GLU A 20 -20.89 11.61 15.50
N ARG A 21 -20.21 10.51 15.85
CA ARG A 21 -20.86 9.21 16.00
C ARG A 21 -21.20 8.99 17.48
N ILE A 22 -22.47 9.13 17.81
CA ILE A 22 -22.99 8.88 19.15
C ILE A 22 -23.16 7.35 19.33
N ARG A 23 -22.61 6.78 20.40
CA ARG A 23 -22.85 5.39 20.79
C ARG A 23 -24.14 5.29 21.59
N VAL A 24 -24.75 4.12 21.67
CA VAL A 24 -26.08 3.88 22.27
C VAL A 24 -26.25 4.40 23.70
N ASN A 25 -25.15 4.64 24.44
CA ASN A 25 -25.16 5.12 25.83
C ASN A 25 -24.45 6.46 25.99
N ASP A 26 -24.09 7.15 24.92
CA ASP A 26 -23.44 8.47 25.00
C ASP A 26 -24.50 9.57 24.90
N GLU A 27 -24.32 10.67 25.64
CA GLU A 27 -25.16 11.85 25.53
C GLU A 27 -24.76 12.68 24.31
N GLU A 28 -25.75 13.28 23.61
CA GLU A 28 -25.50 14.23 22.53
C GLU A 28 -24.80 15.47 23.06
N HIS A 29 -23.69 15.85 22.43
CA HIS A 29 -23.01 17.10 22.74
C HIS A 29 -23.77 18.29 22.12
N ALA A 30 -24.58 18.98 22.93
CA ALA A 30 -25.36 20.13 22.47
C ALA A 30 -24.52 21.40 22.24
N ALA A 31 -23.28 21.44 22.74
CA ALA A 31 -22.38 22.58 22.62
C ALA A 31 -21.34 22.39 21.52
N PHE A 32 -20.95 23.52 20.91
CA PHE A 32 -19.87 23.52 19.92
C PHE A 32 -18.55 23.09 20.58
N PRO A 33 -17.76 22.17 20.01
CA PRO A 33 -16.54 21.71 20.64
C PRO A 33 -15.51 22.86 20.72
N LEU A 34 -14.88 23.00 21.88
CA LEU A 34 -13.81 23.98 22.12
C LEU A 34 -12.50 23.61 21.39
N GLY A 35 -12.37 22.36 20.95
CA GLY A 35 -11.22 21.88 20.22
C GLY A 35 -11.45 20.48 19.68
N LEU A 36 -10.69 20.12 18.66
CA LEU A 36 -10.68 18.79 18.07
C LEU A 36 -9.32 18.16 18.36
N THR A 37 -9.32 17.00 18.98
CA THR A 37 -8.13 16.17 19.17
C THR A 37 -8.20 14.95 18.27
N PRO A 38 -7.06 14.43 17.77
CA PRO A 38 -7.04 13.15 17.11
C PRO A 38 -7.68 12.07 17.98
N GLY A 39 -8.45 11.19 17.38
CA GLY A 39 -8.98 10.00 18.05
C GLY A 39 -7.88 9.07 18.56
N ALA A 40 -8.26 7.98 19.20
CA ALA A 40 -7.30 6.96 19.63
C ALA A 40 -6.43 6.52 18.46
N PRO A 41 -5.11 6.38 18.63
CA PRO A 41 -4.22 5.94 17.56
C PRO A 41 -4.62 4.56 17.06
N VAL A 42 -4.34 4.31 15.77
CA VAL A 42 -4.53 2.99 15.17
C VAL A 42 -3.73 1.96 15.96
N THR A 43 -4.35 0.82 16.26
CA THR A 43 -3.66 -0.24 17.03
C THR A 43 -2.43 -0.76 16.29
N THR A 44 -1.28 -0.80 16.97
CA THR A 44 0.01 -1.27 16.46
C THR A 44 0.32 -2.71 16.84
N LYS A 45 -0.58 -3.42 17.50
CA LYS A 45 -0.36 -4.77 18.04
C LYS A 45 0.19 -5.77 17.03
N GLN A 46 -0.34 -5.74 15.79
CA GLN A 46 0.14 -6.63 14.73
C GLN A 46 1.54 -6.27 14.26
N LEU A 47 1.85 -4.99 14.17
CA LEU A 47 3.18 -4.48 13.83
C LEU A 47 4.20 -4.81 14.93
N GLU A 48 3.85 -4.60 16.19
CA GLU A 48 4.67 -4.98 17.35
C GLU A 48 4.97 -6.47 17.36
N ALA A 49 3.95 -7.32 17.14
CA ALA A 49 4.13 -8.75 17.05
C ALA A 49 5.03 -9.18 15.86
N ALA A 50 4.94 -8.47 14.73
CA ALA A 50 5.81 -8.72 13.57
C ALA A 50 7.26 -8.33 13.86
N LEU A 51 7.49 -7.17 14.46
CA LEU A 51 8.82 -6.71 14.87
C LEU A 51 9.43 -7.63 15.92
N MET A 52 8.63 -8.09 16.89
CA MET A 52 9.10 -9.04 17.90
C MET A 52 9.56 -10.36 17.28
N ARG A 53 8.82 -10.89 16.28
CA ARG A 53 9.27 -12.11 15.56
C ARG A 53 10.62 -11.90 14.88
N VAL A 54 10.82 -10.76 14.22
CA VAL A 54 12.11 -10.42 13.59
C VAL A 54 13.22 -10.34 14.62
N ALA A 55 12.96 -9.71 15.77
CA ALA A 55 13.95 -9.57 16.84
C ALA A 55 14.34 -10.94 17.44
N VAL A 56 13.38 -11.81 17.72
CA VAL A 56 13.62 -13.17 18.26
C VAL A 56 14.39 -14.03 17.26
N GLU A 57 14.05 -13.93 15.96
CA GLU A 57 14.78 -14.65 14.92
C GLU A 57 16.23 -14.16 14.80
N ALA A 58 16.44 -12.85 14.86
CA ALA A 58 17.78 -12.25 14.84
C ALA A 58 18.60 -12.65 16.07
N GLU A 59 18.01 -12.62 17.28
CA GLU A 59 18.66 -13.04 18.52
C GLU A 59 19.07 -14.52 18.46
N GLY A 60 18.16 -15.39 18.02
CA GLY A 60 18.42 -16.83 17.94
C GLY A 60 19.47 -17.24 16.92
N SER A 61 19.77 -16.37 15.95
CA SER A 61 20.76 -16.62 14.88
C SER A 61 22.05 -15.80 15.05
N PHE A 62 22.15 -14.98 16.09
CA PHE A 62 23.36 -14.18 16.35
C PHE A 62 24.62 -15.06 16.57
N PRO A 63 25.81 -14.70 16.02
CA PRO A 63 26.11 -13.49 15.24
C PRO A 63 25.75 -13.58 13.74
N ASN A 64 25.29 -14.73 13.25
CA ASN A 64 25.05 -15.00 11.83
C ASN A 64 23.59 -14.70 11.42
N VAL A 65 23.12 -13.48 11.70
CA VAL A 65 21.75 -13.09 11.39
C VAL A 65 21.50 -13.13 9.88
N ALA A 66 20.47 -13.89 9.47
CA ALA A 66 20.13 -14.00 8.05
C ALA A 66 19.69 -12.64 7.49
N ALA A 67 20.28 -12.25 6.36
CA ALA A 67 19.90 -11.02 5.68
C ALA A 67 18.47 -11.13 5.11
N THR A 68 17.59 -10.20 5.51
CA THR A 68 16.21 -10.10 5.05
C THR A 68 15.90 -8.67 4.61
N GLY A 69 14.88 -8.48 3.76
CA GLY A 69 14.47 -7.14 3.35
C GLY A 69 14.05 -6.26 4.54
N THR A 70 13.51 -6.84 5.61
CA THR A 70 13.15 -6.11 6.84
C THR A 70 14.40 -5.56 7.54
N LEU A 71 15.42 -6.39 7.70
CA LEU A 71 16.69 -5.95 8.31
C LEU A 71 17.42 -4.95 7.43
N ASP A 72 17.42 -5.16 6.11
CA ASP A 72 17.99 -4.19 5.17
C ASP A 72 17.35 -2.81 5.31
N LEU A 73 16.01 -2.75 5.47
CA LEU A 73 15.29 -1.49 5.70
C LEU A 73 15.64 -0.85 7.06
N ILE A 74 15.66 -1.63 8.12
CA ILE A 74 16.00 -1.14 9.48
C ILE A 74 17.44 -0.60 9.51
N GLU A 75 18.38 -1.30 8.90
CA GLU A 75 19.80 -0.94 8.85
C GLU A 75 20.12 0.04 7.70
N ARG A 76 19.12 0.40 6.89
CA ARG A 76 19.28 1.29 5.71
C ARG A 76 20.31 0.75 4.72
N ARG A 77 20.38 -0.56 4.56
CA ARG A 77 21.28 -1.19 3.58
C ARG A 77 20.73 -0.99 2.16
N PRO A 78 21.60 -0.87 1.15
CA PRO A 78 21.18 -0.91 -0.25
C PRO A 78 20.45 -2.23 -0.57
N PRO A 79 19.58 -2.25 -1.59
CA PRO A 79 18.95 -3.48 -2.07
C PRO A 79 20.01 -4.52 -2.45
N ARG A 80 19.83 -5.77 -1.99
CA ARG A 80 20.68 -6.89 -2.39
C ARG A 80 20.14 -7.52 -3.66
N LEU A 81 21.00 -7.68 -4.63
CA LEU A 81 20.74 -8.28 -5.92
C LEU A 81 21.53 -9.60 -6.05
N LYS A 82 21.01 -10.54 -6.85
CA LYS A 82 21.61 -11.87 -7.04
C LYS A 82 22.78 -11.82 -8.01
N THR A 83 22.64 -11.01 -9.07
CA THR A 83 23.58 -11.03 -10.19
C THR A 83 24.25 -9.70 -10.46
N ARG A 84 23.73 -8.60 -9.89
CA ARG A 84 24.20 -7.23 -10.11
C ARG A 84 24.77 -6.63 -8.84
N GLU A 85 25.73 -5.74 -8.98
CA GLU A 85 26.29 -4.96 -7.87
C GLU A 85 25.51 -3.69 -7.58
N SER A 86 24.73 -3.18 -8.55
CA SER A 86 23.94 -1.97 -8.44
C SER A 86 22.59 -2.09 -9.12
N LEU A 87 21.64 -1.21 -8.72
CA LEU A 87 20.33 -1.16 -9.36
C LEU A 87 20.45 -0.84 -10.86
N PRO A 88 19.65 -1.52 -11.70
CA PRO A 88 19.57 -1.22 -13.13
C PRO A 88 19.21 0.24 -13.37
N GLN A 89 19.82 0.84 -14.38
CA GLN A 89 19.55 2.22 -14.78
C GLN A 89 18.62 2.27 -15.99
N GLU A 90 17.79 3.32 -16.11
CA GLU A 90 16.90 3.51 -17.26
C GLU A 90 17.64 3.55 -18.59
N THR A 91 18.88 4.04 -18.58
CA THR A 91 19.73 4.09 -19.77
C THR A 91 20.06 2.74 -20.36
N GLU A 92 20.06 1.67 -19.55
CA GLU A 92 20.24 0.29 -20.03
C GLU A 92 19.05 -0.19 -20.89
N PHE A 93 17.89 0.46 -20.72
CA PHE A 93 16.62 0.11 -21.37
C PHE A 93 16.14 1.23 -22.31
N SER A 94 17.02 2.08 -22.80
CA SER A 94 16.67 3.25 -23.62
C SER A 94 15.91 2.91 -24.91
N HIS A 95 16.00 1.67 -25.39
CA HIS A 95 15.25 1.17 -26.54
C HIS A 95 13.85 0.64 -26.20
N ALA A 96 13.52 0.49 -24.91
CA ALA A 96 12.21 0.03 -24.48
C ALA A 96 11.18 1.17 -24.52
N GLU A 97 9.91 0.81 -24.71
CA GLU A 97 8.80 1.79 -24.66
C GLU A 97 8.68 2.47 -23.29
N LEU A 98 8.98 1.73 -22.21
CA LEU A 98 8.90 2.20 -20.83
C LEU A 98 10.21 1.89 -20.07
N PRO A 99 11.30 2.63 -20.29
CA PRO A 99 12.61 2.34 -19.71
C PRO A 99 12.61 2.23 -18.19
N THR A 100 11.92 3.14 -17.49
CA THR A 100 11.79 3.12 -16.01
C THR A 100 11.11 1.83 -15.52
N VAL A 101 10.07 1.38 -16.22
CA VAL A 101 9.35 0.14 -15.87
C VAL A 101 10.27 -1.07 -16.03
N GLU A 102 11.03 -1.14 -17.11
CA GLU A 102 11.96 -2.24 -17.35
C GLU A 102 13.12 -2.25 -16.34
N ALA A 103 13.65 -1.09 -15.98
CA ALA A 103 14.69 -0.99 -14.96
C ALA A 103 14.19 -1.47 -13.60
N VAL A 104 13.00 -1.02 -13.16
CA VAL A 104 12.40 -1.47 -11.89
C VAL A 104 12.07 -2.97 -11.94
N LEU A 105 11.54 -3.46 -13.06
CA LEU A 105 11.22 -4.87 -13.25
C LEU A 105 12.48 -5.75 -13.18
N ALA A 106 13.57 -5.33 -13.82
CA ALA A 106 14.85 -6.01 -13.76
C ALA A 106 15.41 -6.02 -12.33
N ALA A 107 15.32 -4.90 -11.61
CA ALA A 107 15.69 -4.83 -10.20
C ALA A 107 14.90 -5.82 -9.34
N VAL A 108 13.56 -5.82 -9.46
CA VAL A 108 12.66 -6.70 -8.68
C VAL A 108 12.95 -8.18 -8.95
N ARG A 109 13.20 -8.56 -10.19
CA ARG A 109 13.54 -9.96 -10.57
C ARG A 109 14.88 -10.41 -10.03
N ASP A 110 15.81 -9.48 -9.88
CA ASP A 110 17.17 -9.76 -9.39
C ASP A 110 17.30 -9.66 -7.87
N LEU A 111 16.25 -9.28 -7.13
CA LEU A 111 16.28 -9.20 -5.67
C LEU A 111 16.65 -10.53 -5.03
N ASP A 112 17.58 -10.47 -4.07
CA ASP A 112 17.89 -11.57 -3.15
C ASP A 112 17.22 -11.33 -1.78
N ARG A 113 15.95 -11.65 -1.66
CA ARG A 113 15.14 -11.49 -0.44
C ARG A 113 15.29 -10.10 0.21
N SER A 114 15.37 -9.08 -0.64
CA SER A 114 15.58 -7.69 -0.26
C SER A 114 14.41 -6.82 -0.75
N TYR A 115 14.61 -5.53 -0.94
CA TYR A 115 13.57 -4.57 -1.31
C TYR A 115 14.04 -3.65 -2.44
N VAL A 116 13.09 -3.00 -3.11
CA VAL A 116 13.35 -1.84 -3.99
C VAL A 116 12.46 -0.70 -3.52
N ALA A 117 13.04 0.45 -3.19
CA ALA A 117 12.31 1.65 -2.84
C ALA A 117 12.11 2.54 -4.07
N VAL A 118 10.84 2.82 -4.41
CA VAL A 118 10.46 3.75 -5.48
C VAL A 118 9.98 5.05 -4.84
N GLN A 119 10.77 6.11 -4.97
CA GLN A 119 10.47 7.43 -4.43
C GLN A 119 10.04 8.38 -5.54
N GLY A 120 9.10 9.27 -5.22
CA GLY A 120 8.68 10.35 -6.10
C GLY A 120 7.60 11.20 -5.45
N PRO A 121 7.49 12.50 -5.83
CA PRO A 121 6.45 13.38 -5.32
C PRO A 121 5.04 12.91 -5.74
N PRO A 122 3.97 13.47 -5.16
CA PRO A 122 2.62 13.28 -5.68
C PRO A 122 2.55 13.62 -7.17
N GLY A 123 1.83 12.79 -7.95
CA GLY A 123 1.69 13.00 -9.41
C GLY A 123 2.86 12.49 -10.27
N SER A 124 3.95 11.98 -9.69
CA SER A 124 5.12 11.49 -10.46
C SER A 124 4.92 10.13 -11.18
N GLY A 125 3.71 9.61 -11.24
CA GLY A 125 3.42 8.37 -11.95
C GLY A 125 3.72 7.08 -11.19
N LYS A 126 3.92 7.11 -9.86
CA LYS A 126 4.19 5.88 -9.06
C LYS A 126 3.13 4.80 -9.23
N THR A 127 1.85 5.17 -9.25
CA THR A 127 0.74 4.22 -9.46
C THR A 127 0.79 3.62 -10.86
N PHE A 128 1.12 4.41 -11.88
CA PHE A 128 1.34 3.92 -13.24
C PHE A 128 2.49 2.90 -13.27
N LEU A 129 3.66 3.29 -12.75
CA LEU A 129 4.84 2.44 -12.67
C LEU A 129 4.52 1.13 -11.95
N GLY A 130 3.91 1.22 -10.76
CA GLY A 130 3.52 0.05 -9.96
C GLY A 130 2.57 -0.88 -10.71
N SER A 131 1.53 -0.35 -11.36
CA SER A 131 0.59 -1.16 -12.15
C SER A 131 1.26 -1.90 -13.31
N GLN A 132 2.20 -1.25 -14.01
CA GLN A 132 2.95 -1.86 -15.12
C GLN A 132 3.91 -2.97 -14.63
N VAL A 133 4.59 -2.75 -13.51
CA VAL A 133 5.48 -3.77 -12.90
C VAL A 133 4.66 -4.96 -12.41
N ILE A 134 3.56 -4.72 -11.70
CA ILE A 134 2.65 -5.78 -11.22
C ILE A 134 2.17 -6.63 -12.40
N ALA A 135 1.72 -5.98 -13.47
CA ALA A 135 1.21 -6.69 -14.64
C ALA A 135 2.24 -7.64 -15.27
N ARG A 136 3.49 -7.18 -15.42
CA ARG A 136 4.57 -7.98 -15.98
C ARG A 136 4.99 -9.14 -15.06
N LEU A 137 4.94 -8.92 -13.75
CA LEU A 137 5.19 -9.98 -12.77
C LEU A 137 4.08 -11.03 -12.79
N VAL A 138 2.81 -10.62 -12.83
CA VAL A 138 1.66 -11.53 -12.91
C VAL A 138 1.66 -12.30 -14.25
N ALA A 139 2.00 -11.65 -15.35
CA ALA A 139 2.15 -12.31 -16.66
C ALA A 139 3.27 -13.36 -16.65
N ALA A 140 4.32 -13.14 -15.85
CA ALA A 140 5.40 -14.11 -15.65
C ALA A 140 5.06 -15.21 -14.62
N GLY A 141 3.82 -15.25 -14.10
CA GLY A 141 3.34 -16.25 -13.15
C GLY A 141 3.58 -15.92 -11.68
N ALA A 142 4.09 -14.74 -11.36
CA ALA A 142 4.27 -14.32 -9.97
C ALA A 142 2.92 -14.00 -9.31
N LYS A 143 2.84 -14.26 -8.02
CA LYS A 143 1.74 -13.80 -7.16
C LYS A 143 2.20 -12.52 -6.48
N VAL A 144 1.41 -11.46 -6.59
CA VAL A 144 1.78 -10.12 -6.10
C VAL A 144 0.79 -9.68 -5.03
N GLY A 145 1.29 -9.33 -3.84
CA GLY A 145 0.50 -8.74 -2.77
C GLY A 145 0.61 -7.21 -2.80
N VAL A 146 -0.53 -6.51 -2.72
CA VAL A 146 -0.58 -5.05 -2.60
C VAL A 146 -1.05 -4.68 -1.20
N VAL A 147 -0.24 -3.92 -0.47
CA VAL A 147 -0.51 -3.50 0.90
C VAL A 147 -0.42 -1.98 1.00
N ALA A 148 -1.32 -1.35 1.74
CA ALA A 148 -1.31 0.08 1.99
C ALA A 148 -1.96 0.43 3.33
N GLN A 149 -1.88 1.70 3.72
CA GLN A 149 -2.48 2.20 4.97
C GLN A 149 -4.01 2.23 4.96
N SER A 150 -4.64 2.18 3.78
CA SER A 150 -6.09 2.14 3.65
C SER A 150 -6.54 1.28 2.47
N HIS A 151 -7.75 0.73 2.55
CA HIS A 151 -8.38 -0.01 1.46
C HIS A 151 -8.48 0.83 0.17
N ALA A 152 -8.78 2.12 0.29
CA ALA A 152 -8.86 3.02 -0.87
C ALA A 152 -7.57 3.09 -1.68
N VAL A 153 -6.40 3.08 -1.03
CA VAL A 153 -5.11 3.10 -1.72
C VAL A 153 -4.83 1.78 -2.42
N VAL A 154 -5.19 0.65 -1.79
CA VAL A 154 -5.10 -0.68 -2.42
C VAL A 154 -6.01 -0.75 -3.64
N GLU A 155 -7.28 -0.34 -3.49
CA GLU A 155 -8.27 -0.31 -4.57
C GLU A 155 -7.81 0.56 -5.73
N ASN A 156 -7.24 1.73 -5.47
CA ASN A 156 -6.68 2.60 -6.50
C ASN A 156 -5.56 1.92 -7.31
N MET A 157 -4.68 1.16 -6.67
CA MET A 157 -3.64 0.40 -7.38
C MET A 157 -4.24 -0.73 -8.22
N LEU A 158 -5.18 -1.50 -7.66
CA LEU A 158 -5.84 -2.60 -8.37
C LEU A 158 -6.67 -2.07 -9.55
N THR A 159 -7.40 -0.98 -9.37
CA THR A 159 -8.14 -0.28 -10.43
C THR A 159 -7.21 0.16 -11.55
N ALA A 160 -6.07 0.74 -11.21
CA ALA A 160 -5.07 1.16 -12.22
C ALA A 160 -4.53 -0.02 -13.06
N CYS A 161 -4.49 -1.22 -12.49
CA CYS A 161 -4.15 -2.44 -13.24
C CYS A 161 -5.30 -2.88 -14.16
N LEU A 162 -6.53 -2.87 -13.68
CA LEU A 162 -7.70 -3.38 -14.41
C LEU A 162 -8.16 -2.44 -15.53
N GLU A 163 -8.18 -1.13 -15.31
CA GLU A 163 -8.57 -0.13 -16.32
C GLU A 163 -7.64 -0.13 -17.55
N ARG A 164 -6.42 -0.59 -17.38
CA ARG A 164 -5.46 -0.75 -18.49
C ARG A 164 -5.49 -2.14 -19.11
N ASN A 165 -6.45 -2.98 -18.72
CA ASN A 165 -6.57 -4.36 -19.19
C ASN A 165 -5.26 -5.16 -19.11
N LEU A 166 -4.47 -4.93 -18.06
CA LEU A 166 -3.17 -5.55 -17.90
C LEU A 166 -3.26 -7.05 -17.56
N PHE A 167 -4.37 -7.46 -16.92
CA PHE A 167 -4.72 -8.86 -16.66
C PHE A 167 -6.23 -8.97 -16.35
N PRO A 168 -6.82 -10.20 -16.43
CA PRO A 168 -8.23 -10.42 -16.15
C PRO A 168 -8.60 -10.12 -14.68
N ALA A 169 -9.78 -9.56 -14.47
CA ALA A 169 -10.27 -9.19 -13.14
C ALA A 169 -10.40 -10.37 -12.18
N GLU A 170 -10.66 -11.57 -12.69
CA GLU A 170 -10.79 -12.82 -11.94
C GLU A 170 -9.47 -13.23 -11.27
N ARG A 171 -8.36 -12.64 -11.68
CA ARG A 171 -7.04 -12.82 -11.03
C ARG A 171 -6.79 -11.85 -9.89
N VAL A 172 -7.71 -10.90 -9.66
CA VAL A 172 -7.58 -9.91 -8.59
C VAL A 172 -8.41 -10.35 -7.40
N MET A 173 -7.74 -10.53 -6.28
CA MET A 173 -8.35 -10.87 -5.00
C MET A 173 -8.17 -9.71 -4.02
N ARG A 174 -9.26 -9.24 -3.42
CA ARG A 174 -9.25 -8.15 -2.44
C ARG A 174 -9.60 -8.69 -1.06
N ALA A 175 -8.88 -8.25 -0.04
CA ALA A 175 -9.23 -8.54 1.34
C ALA A 175 -10.62 -8.02 1.69
N LYS A 176 -11.41 -8.80 2.44
CA LYS A 176 -12.73 -8.41 2.92
C LYS A 176 -12.65 -7.11 3.74
N GLY A 177 -13.54 -6.17 3.49
CA GLY A 177 -13.61 -4.90 4.19
C GLY A 177 -14.51 -3.90 3.48
N LYS A 178 -14.65 -2.69 4.03
CA LYS A 178 -15.41 -1.62 3.37
C LYS A 178 -14.74 -1.22 2.06
N SER A 179 -15.42 -1.45 0.94
CA SER A 179 -15.00 -0.99 -0.37
C SER A 179 -15.60 0.37 -0.69
N GLN A 180 -14.83 1.22 -1.39
CA GLN A 180 -15.35 2.41 -2.04
C GLN A 180 -15.92 2.10 -3.43
N LEU A 181 -15.63 0.91 -3.96
CA LEU A 181 -16.04 0.42 -5.27
C LEU A 181 -16.70 -0.97 -5.13
N PRO A 182 -17.89 -1.06 -4.53
CA PRO A 182 -18.54 -2.34 -4.20
C PRO A 182 -18.87 -3.19 -5.44
N ASP A 183 -19.12 -2.56 -6.58
CA ASP A 183 -19.54 -3.23 -7.83
C ASP A 183 -18.34 -3.54 -8.76
N TYR A 184 -17.13 -3.42 -8.28
CA TYR A 184 -15.94 -3.70 -9.09
C TYR A 184 -15.70 -5.22 -9.23
N PRO A 185 -15.21 -5.70 -10.39
CA PRO A 185 -15.18 -7.13 -10.73
C PRO A 185 -14.11 -7.98 -10.05
N TRP A 186 -13.50 -7.54 -8.98
CA TRP A 186 -12.56 -8.38 -8.22
C TRP A 186 -13.25 -9.37 -7.29
N VAL A 187 -12.58 -10.47 -6.99
CA VAL A 187 -13.05 -11.48 -6.03
C VAL A 187 -12.74 -11.02 -4.60
N GLU A 188 -13.73 -11.06 -3.70
CA GLU A 188 -13.46 -10.89 -2.27
C GLU A 188 -12.84 -12.16 -1.69
N ALA A 189 -11.65 -12.02 -1.12
CA ALA A 189 -10.98 -13.11 -0.44
C ALA A 189 -11.57 -13.34 0.95
N SER A 190 -11.78 -14.59 1.33
CA SER A 190 -12.01 -14.96 2.72
C SER A 190 -10.70 -14.82 3.54
N ASP A 191 -10.81 -14.73 4.88
CA ASP A 191 -9.64 -14.67 5.76
C ASP A 191 -8.70 -15.89 5.57
N LYS A 192 -9.25 -17.04 5.16
CA LYS A 192 -8.48 -18.25 4.86
C LYS A 192 -7.70 -18.14 3.55
N ASP A 193 -8.28 -17.50 2.54
CA ASP A 193 -7.65 -17.33 1.24
C ASP A 193 -6.47 -16.34 1.32
N LEU A 194 -6.57 -15.32 2.17
CA LEU A 194 -5.50 -14.34 2.40
C LEU A 194 -4.24 -14.96 3.00
N THR A 195 -4.40 -15.97 3.86
CA THR A 195 -3.27 -16.69 4.44
C THR A 195 -2.46 -17.45 3.39
N LEU A 196 -3.10 -17.87 2.29
CA LEU A 196 -2.47 -18.57 1.18
C LEU A 196 -1.98 -17.63 0.06
N SER A 197 -2.51 -16.41 -0.01
CA SER A 197 -2.23 -15.46 -1.10
C SER A 197 -1.23 -14.35 -0.74
N LEU A 198 -0.90 -14.18 0.52
CA LEU A 198 0.17 -13.27 0.95
C LEU A 198 1.52 -13.85 0.58
N ILE A 199 1.90 -13.66 -0.67
CA ILE A 199 3.29 -13.83 -1.07
C ILE A 199 3.96 -12.48 -0.86
N HIS A 200 4.81 -12.46 0.13
CA HIS A 200 5.75 -11.38 0.31
C HIS A 200 6.67 -11.34 -0.92
N ILE A 201 6.65 -10.21 -1.64
CA ILE A 201 7.69 -9.86 -2.57
C ILE A 201 8.89 -9.36 -1.77
#